data_004221bdf9f6ad3e38b70c28fb2104a4
#
_entry.id   004221bdf9f6ad3e38b70c28fb2104a4
#
_cell.length_a   1.000
_cell.length_b   1.000
_cell.length_c   1.000
_cell.angle_alpha   90.00
_cell.angle_beta   90.00
_cell.angle_gamma   90.00
#
_symmetry.space_group_name_H-M   'P 1'
#
loop_
_entity.id
_entity.type
_entity.pdbx_description
1 polymer ?
#
loop_
_entity_poly.entity_id
_entity_poly.type
_entity_poly.pdbx_seq_one_letter_code
_entity_poly.pdbx_strand_id
1 'polypeptide(L)'
;HRVALDHPHAVTKLMLLDIAPTLAMYEGTTEAFARAYWHWFFLIQPAPLPERAIEADSAAWIREGMGQRFAGLGPFAPQAMAEYERCLAIPGSATAVCEDYRASATIDLDHDRADRAAGRRLQMPLRVLWGAQGTVGKCFDALGLWRDVATQVSGRALDCGHYIAEEQPGALLEEIHQ
;
A
#
# COMPACT_ATOMS: atom_id res chain seq x y z
N HIS A 1 3.14 0.35 9.79
CA HIS A 1 3.24 1.63 10.51
C HIS A 1 2.65 1.49 11.91
N ARG A 2 1.34 1.18 12.05
CA ARG A 2 0.63 1.09 13.33
C ARG A 2 1.29 0.14 14.33
N VAL A 3 1.58 -1.11 13.93
CA VAL A 3 2.26 -2.09 14.77
C VAL A 3 3.60 -1.56 15.32
N ALA A 4 4.37 -0.87 14.47
CA ALA A 4 5.68 -0.34 14.87
C ALA A 4 5.58 0.85 15.85
N LEU A 5 4.49 1.61 15.82
CA LEU A 5 4.23 2.68 16.80
C LEU A 5 3.68 2.13 18.13
N ASP A 6 2.79 1.15 18.08
CA ASP A 6 2.16 0.61 19.28
C ASP A 6 3.02 -0.43 20.00
N HIS A 7 3.83 -1.16 19.23
CA HIS A 7 4.68 -2.24 19.74
C HIS A 7 6.13 -2.04 19.29
N PRO A 8 6.79 -0.93 19.67
CA PRO A 8 8.14 -0.60 19.16
C PRO A 8 9.19 -1.67 19.51
N HIS A 9 8.96 -2.47 20.55
CA HIS A 9 9.89 -3.58 20.88
C HIS A 9 9.74 -4.79 19.97
N ALA A 10 8.65 -4.91 19.22
CA ALA A 10 8.43 -6.00 18.28
C ALA A 10 9.06 -5.76 16.90
N VAL A 11 9.48 -4.53 16.60
CA VAL A 11 10.00 -4.14 15.30
C VAL A 11 11.38 -3.52 15.45
N THR A 12 12.40 -4.21 14.98
CA THR A 12 13.80 -3.73 15.04
C THR A 12 14.20 -2.91 13.82
N LYS A 13 13.63 -3.23 12.66
CA LYS A 13 13.78 -2.51 11.38
C LYS A 13 12.45 -2.60 10.64
N LEU A 14 12.14 -1.60 9.83
CA LEU A 14 10.94 -1.57 9.00
C LEU A 14 11.31 -1.26 7.55
N MET A 15 10.77 -2.03 6.61
CA MET A 15 10.82 -1.73 5.18
C MET A 15 9.40 -1.56 4.65
N LEU A 16 9.18 -0.50 3.88
CA LEU A 16 7.89 -0.19 3.26
C LEU A 16 8.07 -0.08 1.75
N LEU A 17 7.12 -0.67 1.01
CA LEU A 17 7.16 -0.76 -0.44
C LEU A 17 5.99 -0.01 -1.05
N ASP A 18 6.28 0.97 -1.89
CA ASP A 18 5.36 1.78 -2.71
C ASP A 18 4.14 2.33 -1.96
N ILE A 19 4.38 2.93 -0.79
CA ILE A 19 3.37 3.55 0.06
C ILE A 19 3.92 4.81 0.74
N ALA A 20 3.05 5.78 1.00
CA ALA A 20 3.29 6.89 1.92
C ALA A 20 2.37 6.76 3.16
N PRO A 21 2.58 7.53 4.24
CA PRO A 21 1.69 7.49 5.40
C PRO A 21 0.22 7.71 5.00
N THR A 22 -0.67 6.84 5.46
CA THR A 22 -2.08 6.79 5.02
C THR A 22 -2.78 8.13 5.20
N LEU A 23 -2.62 8.79 6.34
CA LEU A 23 -3.19 10.10 6.60
C LEU A 23 -2.69 11.15 5.59
N ALA A 24 -1.39 11.17 5.29
CA ALA A 24 -0.81 12.11 4.33
C ALA A 24 -1.34 11.86 2.90
N MET A 25 -1.57 10.61 2.52
CA MET A 25 -2.15 10.28 1.20
C MET A 25 -3.61 10.75 1.09
N TYR A 26 -4.43 10.57 2.13
CA TYR A 26 -5.80 11.08 2.12
C TYR A 26 -5.84 12.62 2.15
N GLU A 27 -5.05 13.27 2.99
CA GLU A 27 -4.98 14.75 3.07
C GLU A 27 -4.40 15.38 1.79
N GLY A 28 -3.45 14.70 1.14
CA GLY A 28 -2.82 15.12 -0.11
C GLY A 28 -3.56 14.64 -1.38
N THR A 29 -4.81 14.19 -1.27
CA THR A 29 -5.56 13.67 -2.42
C THR A 29 -5.72 14.72 -3.50
N THR A 30 -5.28 14.37 -4.71
CA THR A 30 -5.44 15.16 -5.93
C THR A 30 -6.32 14.39 -6.93
N GLU A 31 -6.77 15.07 -8.00
CA GLU A 31 -7.48 14.40 -9.10
C GLU A 31 -6.62 13.26 -9.70
N ALA A 32 -5.34 13.49 -9.90
CA ALA A 32 -4.42 12.48 -10.44
C ALA A 32 -4.34 11.24 -9.54
N PHE A 33 -4.23 11.44 -8.22
CA PHE A 33 -4.22 10.34 -7.26
C PHE A 33 -5.57 9.62 -7.23
N ALA A 34 -6.69 10.35 -7.15
CA ALA A 34 -8.03 9.77 -7.11
C ALA A 34 -8.35 8.94 -8.37
N ARG A 35 -7.89 9.38 -9.56
CA ARG A 35 -8.02 8.61 -10.80
C ARG A 35 -7.17 7.34 -10.78
N ALA A 36 -5.91 7.42 -10.36
CA ALA A 36 -4.99 6.30 -10.36
C ALA A 36 -5.31 5.28 -9.25
N TYR A 37 -5.76 5.76 -8.09
CA TYR A 37 -6.09 4.96 -6.91
C TYR A 37 -7.59 5.00 -6.58
N TRP A 38 -8.45 5.01 -7.61
CA TRP A 38 -9.90 5.03 -7.49
C TRP A 38 -10.45 3.97 -6.53
N HIS A 39 -9.79 2.81 -6.44
CA HIS A 39 -10.17 1.71 -5.56
C HIS A 39 -10.08 2.09 -4.07
N TRP A 40 -9.19 3.00 -3.66
CA TRP A 40 -9.15 3.52 -2.28
C TRP A 40 -10.47 4.19 -1.88
N PHE A 41 -11.10 4.88 -2.82
CA PHE A 41 -12.35 5.61 -2.61
C PHE A 41 -13.59 4.74 -2.86
N PHE A 42 -13.45 3.68 -3.64
CA PHE A 42 -14.52 2.72 -3.90
C PHE A 42 -14.63 1.69 -2.78
N LEU A 43 -13.53 1.10 -2.33
CA LEU A 43 -13.53 0.02 -1.35
C LEU A 43 -13.94 0.47 0.06
N ILE A 44 -13.89 1.77 0.35
CA ILE A 44 -14.39 2.35 1.60
C ILE A 44 -15.90 2.59 1.62
N GLN A 45 -16.59 2.39 0.49
CA GLN A 45 -18.04 2.60 0.43
C GLN A 45 -18.79 1.60 1.33
N PRO A 46 -20.02 1.94 1.78
CA PRO A 46 -20.81 1.06 2.63
C PRO A 46 -21.05 -0.32 2.00
N ALA A 47 -20.98 -1.35 2.85
CA ALA A 47 -21.37 -2.71 2.46
C ALA A 47 -22.84 -2.73 2.01
N PRO A 48 -23.22 -3.59 1.07
CA PRO A 48 -22.40 -4.60 0.39
C PRO A 48 -21.92 -4.19 -1.01
N LEU A 49 -21.82 -2.90 -1.31
CA LEU A 49 -21.57 -2.43 -2.67
C LEU A 49 -20.19 -2.88 -3.23
N PRO A 50 -19.05 -2.60 -2.57
CA PRO A 50 -17.75 -3.03 -3.11
C PRO A 50 -17.54 -4.53 -3.00
N GLU A 51 -18.05 -5.18 -1.96
CA GLU A 51 -17.97 -6.63 -1.81
C GLU A 51 -18.62 -7.35 -2.99
N ARG A 52 -19.84 -6.95 -3.36
CA ARG A 52 -20.56 -7.54 -4.51
C ARG A 52 -19.83 -7.32 -5.82
N ALA A 53 -19.17 -6.18 -5.99
CA ALA A 53 -18.38 -5.91 -7.20
C ALA A 53 -17.17 -6.86 -7.30
N ILE A 54 -16.49 -7.12 -6.18
CA ILE A 54 -15.39 -8.08 -6.13
C ILE A 54 -15.90 -9.52 -6.32
N GLU A 55 -16.97 -9.91 -5.64
CA GLU A 55 -17.51 -11.26 -5.66
C GLU A 55 -18.17 -11.64 -6.99
N ALA A 56 -18.59 -10.66 -7.79
CA ALA A 56 -19.19 -10.91 -9.10
C ALA A 56 -18.23 -11.65 -10.04
N ASP A 57 -16.94 -11.32 -10.03
CA ASP A 57 -15.85 -12.02 -10.69
C ASP A 57 -14.52 -11.63 -10.05
N SER A 58 -14.14 -12.37 -9.01
CA SER A 58 -12.94 -12.06 -8.23
C SER A 58 -11.65 -12.23 -9.04
N ALA A 59 -11.62 -13.15 -10.00
CA ALA A 59 -10.47 -13.34 -10.87
C ALA A 59 -10.30 -12.16 -11.84
N ALA A 60 -11.38 -11.71 -12.49
CA ALA A 60 -11.35 -10.52 -13.33
C ALA A 60 -10.99 -9.28 -12.51
N TRP A 61 -11.54 -9.11 -11.30
CA TRP A 61 -11.21 -8.00 -10.41
C TRP A 61 -9.70 -7.88 -10.17
N ILE A 62 -9.04 -8.99 -9.82
CA ILE A 62 -7.59 -9.03 -9.61
C ILE A 62 -6.84 -8.72 -10.90
N ARG A 63 -7.17 -9.42 -12.00
CA ARG A 63 -6.46 -9.25 -13.27
C ARG A 63 -6.57 -7.83 -13.83
N GLU A 64 -7.74 -7.24 -13.78
CA GLU A 64 -7.96 -5.89 -14.26
C GLU A 64 -7.30 -4.87 -13.34
N GLY A 65 -7.45 -5.00 -12.02
CA GLY A 65 -6.84 -4.12 -11.05
C GLY A 65 -5.32 -4.10 -11.11
N MET A 66 -4.70 -5.26 -11.24
CA MET A 66 -3.24 -5.38 -11.39
C MET A 66 -2.77 -4.99 -12.78
N GLY A 67 -3.51 -5.41 -13.83
CA GLY A 67 -3.16 -5.17 -15.22
C GLY A 67 -3.21 -3.71 -15.65
N GLN A 68 -3.96 -2.85 -14.94
CA GLN A 68 -4.01 -1.42 -15.20
C GLN A 68 -2.79 -0.64 -14.66
N ARG A 69 -1.90 -1.30 -13.90
CA ARG A 69 -0.67 -0.69 -13.41
C ARG A 69 0.40 -0.63 -14.49
N PHE A 70 1.48 0.12 -14.22
CA PHE A 70 2.54 0.45 -15.18
C PHE A 70 3.05 -0.73 -16.01
N ALA A 71 3.37 -1.85 -15.36
CA ALA A 71 3.95 -3.02 -16.04
C ALA A 71 2.91 -4.03 -16.55
N GLY A 72 1.61 -3.78 -16.33
CA GLY A 72 0.56 -4.73 -16.65
C GLY A 72 0.73 -6.05 -15.90
N LEU A 73 0.30 -7.15 -16.52
CA LEU A 73 0.42 -8.49 -15.93
C LEU A 73 1.74 -9.21 -16.28
N GLY A 74 2.58 -8.62 -17.13
CA GLY A 74 3.81 -9.26 -17.60
C GLY A 74 4.77 -9.74 -16.51
N PRO A 75 5.02 -8.98 -15.43
CA PRO A 75 5.93 -9.39 -14.37
C PRO A 75 5.45 -10.57 -13.52
N PHE A 76 4.15 -10.85 -13.52
CA PHE A 76 3.58 -11.86 -12.63
C PHE A 76 3.79 -13.27 -13.18
N ALA A 77 4.46 -14.12 -12.40
CA ALA A 77 4.52 -15.54 -12.72
C ALA A 77 3.10 -16.15 -12.72
N PRO A 78 2.76 -17.06 -13.67
CA PRO A 78 1.44 -17.67 -13.75
C PRO A 78 0.98 -18.32 -12.44
N GLN A 79 1.91 -18.92 -11.69
CA GLN A 79 1.64 -19.54 -10.39
C GLN A 79 1.28 -18.49 -9.32
N ALA A 80 1.95 -17.32 -9.32
CA ALA A 80 1.63 -16.22 -8.41
C ALA A 80 0.24 -15.65 -8.71
N MET A 81 -0.07 -15.41 -9.99
CA MET A 81 -1.41 -14.96 -10.40
C MET A 81 -2.50 -15.92 -9.98
N ALA A 82 -2.32 -17.22 -10.21
CA ALA A 82 -3.28 -18.23 -9.80
C ALA A 82 -3.51 -18.23 -8.27
N GLU A 83 -2.47 -17.97 -7.49
CA GLU A 83 -2.60 -17.87 -6.03
C GLU A 83 -3.33 -16.59 -5.59
N TYR A 84 -3.07 -15.45 -6.20
CA TYR A 84 -3.82 -14.21 -5.92
C TYR A 84 -5.30 -14.37 -6.21
N GLU A 85 -5.66 -14.97 -7.36
CA GLU A 85 -7.04 -15.27 -7.73
C GLU A 85 -7.69 -16.23 -6.74
N ARG A 86 -6.98 -17.31 -6.38
CA ARG A 86 -7.46 -18.30 -5.41
C ARG A 86 -7.73 -17.64 -4.04
N CYS A 87 -6.83 -16.79 -3.58
CA CYS A 87 -6.99 -16.13 -2.28
C CYS A 87 -8.19 -15.18 -2.26
N LEU A 88 -8.41 -14.40 -3.32
CA LEU A 88 -9.56 -13.49 -3.35
C LEU A 88 -10.90 -14.24 -3.51
N ALA A 89 -10.89 -15.45 -4.08
CA ALA A 89 -12.08 -16.29 -4.22
C ALA A 89 -12.48 -17.01 -2.91
N ILE A 90 -11.68 -16.95 -1.85
CA ILE A 90 -12.04 -17.53 -0.55
C ILE A 90 -13.25 -16.78 0.03
N PRO A 91 -14.30 -17.48 0.50
CA PRO A 91 -15.45 -16.83 1.13
C PRO A 91 -15.03 -15.87 2.25
N GLY A 92 -15.51 -14.62 2.19
CA GLY A 92 -15.18 -13.58 3.15
C GLY A 92 -13.95 -12.73 2.78
N SER A 93 -13.15 -13.11 1.78
CA SER A 93 -11.98 -12.31 1.37
C SER A 93 -12.37 -10.94 0.86
N ALA A 94 -13.45 -10.82 0.09
CA ALA A 94 -13.94 -9.52 -0.38
C ALA A 94 -14.31 -8.60 0.80
N THR A 95 -15.01 -9.15 1.79
CA THR A 95 -15.35 -8.41 3.02
C THR A 95 -14.08 -7.99 3.77
N ALA A 96 -13.13 -8.90 3.96
CA ALA A 96 -11.88 -8.59 4.67
C ALA A 96 -11.10 -7.47 3.98
N VAL A 97 -10.99 -7.51 2.65
CA VAL A 97 -10.35 -6.43 1.87
C VAL A 97 -11.07 -5.11 2.07
N CYS A 98 -12.39 -5.08 1.97
CA CYS A 98 -13.16 -3.84 2.14
C CYS A 98 -13.06 -3.29 3.57
N GLU A 99 -13.11 -4.14 4.60
CA GLU A 99 -12.97 -3.72 6.00
C GLU A 99 -11.56 -3.16 6.30
N ASP A 100 -10.50 -3.70 5.69
CA ASP A 100 -9.16 -3.16 5.79
C ASP A 100 -9.09 -1.73 5.21
N TYR A 101 -9.68 -1.50 4.03
CA TYR A 101 -9.79 -0.15 3.46
C TYR A 101 -10.67 0.78 4.30
N ARG A 102 -11.79 0.31 4.85
CA ARG A 102 -12.65 1.12 5.76
C ARG A 102 -11.91 1.51 7.02
N ALA A 103 -11.16 0.59 7.63
CA ALA A 103 -10.31 0.88 8.77
C ALA A 103 -9.27 1.95 8.43
N SER A 104 -8.62 1.84 7.27
CA SER A 104 -7.61 2.80 6.81
C SER A 104 -8.17 4.21 6.61
N ALA A 105 -9.45 4.34 6.27
CA ALA A 105 -10.14 5.63 6.06
C ALA A 105 -10.87 6.17 7.31
N THR A 106 -10.87 5.44 8.41
CA THR A 106 -11.55 5.80 9.66
C THR A 106 -10.61 5.72 10.86
N ILE A 107 -10.57 4.59 11.54
CA ILE A 107 -9.86 4.44 12.81
C ILE A 107 -8.33 4.67 12.66
N ASP A 108 -7.74 4.26 11.54
CA ASP A 108 -6.31 4.47 11.30
C ASP A 108 -5.98 5.96 11.14
N LEU A 109 -6.86 6.73 10.48
CA LEU A 109 -6.68 8.19 10.38
C LEU A 109 -6.80 8.88 11.74
N ASP A 110 -7.69 8.40 12.61
CA ASP A 110 -7.83 8.97 13.96
C ASP A 110 -6.58 8.66 14.81
N HIS A 111 -6.03 7.45 14.70
CA HIS A 111 -4.76 7.09 15.31
C HIS A 111 -3.60 7.94 14.77
N ASP A 112 -3.49 8.09 13.46
CA ASP A 112 -2.42 8.88 12.83
C ASP A 112 -2.50 10.37 13.23
N ARG A 113 -3.72 10.93 13.32
CA ARG A 113 -3.92 12.31 13.82
C ARG A 113 -3.51 12.45 15.28
N ALA A 114 -3.87 11.48 16.13
CA ALA A 114 -3.51 11.48 17.54
C ALA A 114 -1.99 11.35 17.73
N ASP A 115 -1.33 10.48 16.96
CA ASP A 115 0.12 10.32 17.00
C ASP A 115 0.84 11.58 16.51
N ARG A 116 0.36 12.21 15.44
CA ARG A 116 0.87 13.49 14.96
C ARG A 116 0.74 14.59 16.02
N ALA A 117 -0.42 14.70 16.66
CA ALA A 117 -0.66 15.68 17.70
C ALA A 117 0.23 15.46 18.93
N ALA A 118 0.53 14.21 19.26
CA ALA A 118 1.42 13.82 20.38
C ALA A 118 2.91 13.84 19.99
N GLY A 119 3.26 14.13 18.75
CA GLY A 119 4.64 14.09 18.24
C GLY A 119 5.25 12.69 18.24
N ARG A 120 4.43 11.64 18.24
CA ARG A 120 4.90 10.24 18.19
C ARG A 120 5.46 9.92 16.80
N ARG A 121 6.64 9.33 16.77
CA ARG A 121 7.34 8.98 15.53
C ARG A 121 7.98 7.60 15.66
N LEU A 122 8.10 6.90 14.55
CA LEU A 122 8.87 5.64 14.46
C LEU A 122 10.33 5.90 14.85
N GLN A 123 10.87 5.09 15.75
CA GLN A 123 12.23 5.25 16.29
C GLN A 123 13.23 4.27 15.64
N MET A 124 12.75 3.14 15.10
CA MET A 124 13.57 2.15 14.43
C MET A 124 13.96 2.64 13.01
N PRO A 125 15.05 2.12 12.43
CA PRO A 125 15.40 2.39 11.04
C PRO A 125 14.26 2.00 10.10
N LEU A 126 13.89 2.95 9.23
CA LEU A 126 12.88 2.79 8.19
C LEU A 126 13.53 2.88 6.81
N ARG A 127 13.37 1.84 6.01
CA ARG A 127 13.72 1.81 4.60
C ARG A 127 12.46 1.95 3.76
N VAL A 128 12.42 2.91 2.84
CA VAL A 128 11.27 3.16 1.95
C VAL A 128 11.72 2.96 0.51
N LEU A 129 11.05 2.07 -0.21
CA LEU A 129 11.24 1.86 -1.64
C LEU A 129 9.95 2.16 -2.38
N TRP A 130 10.03 2.83 -3.51
CA TRP A 130 8.85 3.11 -4.33
C TRP A 130 9.16 2.98 -5.81
N GLY A 131 8.12 2.70 -6.60
CA GLY A 131 8.24 2.65 -8.05
C GLY A 131 8.33 4.06 -8.64
N ALA A 132 9.40 4.35 -9.39
CA ALA A 132 9.54 5.62 -10.11
C ALA A 132 8.40 5.85 -11.12
N GLN A 133 7.84 4.76 -11.65
CA GLN A 133 6.71 4.76 -12.58
C GLN A 133 5.36 4.55 -11.88
N GLY A 134 5.39 4.29 -10.56
CA GLY A 134 4.19 4.07 -9.73
C GLY A 134 3.46 5.37 -9.38
N THR A 135 2.24 5.22 -8.90
CA THR A 135 1.40 6.36 -8.48
C THR A 135 1.98 7.08 -7.27
N VAL A 136 2.57 6.34 -6.32
CA VAL A 136 3.18 6.94 -5.12
C VAL A 136 4.31 7.88 -5.52
N GLY A 137 5.23 7.42 -6.37
CA GLY A 137 6.35 8.24 -6.84
C GLY A 137 5.94 9.44 -7.69
N LYS A 138 4.80 9.36 -8.39
CA LYS A 138 4.28 10.46 -9.24
C LYS A 138 3.45 11.49 -8.48
N CYS A 139 2.78 11.07 -7.42
CA CYS A 139 1.81 11.92 -6.71
C CYS A 139 2.32 12.45 -5.37
N PHE A 140 3.36 11.84 -4.79
CA PHE A 140 3.81 12.14 -3.43
C PHE A 140 5.33 12.19 -3.31
N ASP A 141 5.83 13.04 -2.44
CA ASP A 141 7.20 12.94 -1.90
C ASP A 141 7.23 11.85 -0.80
N ALA A 142 7.29 10.58 -1.24
CA ALA A 142 7.23 9.46 -0.32
C ALA A 142 8.27 9.56 0.81
N LEU A 143 9.50 9.96 0.48
CA LEU A 143 10.59 10.04 1.46
C LEU A 143 10.38 11.17 2.46
N GLY A 144 9.96 12.36 1.99
CA GLY A 144 9.63 13.50 2.84
C GLY A 144 8.50 13.17 3.81
N LEU A 145 7.40 12.61 3.30
CA LEU A 145 6.25 12.24 4.11
C LEU A 145 6.59 11.20 5.19
N TRP A 146 7.47 10.23 4.90
CA TRP A 146 7.91 9.29 5.93
C TRP A 146 8.86 9.94 6.95
N ARG A 147 9.63 10.95 6.55
CA ARG A 147 10.47 11.74 7.50
C ARG A 147 9.65 12.54 8.49
N ASP A 148 8.41 12.88 8.17
CA ASP A 148 7.50 13.56 9.11
C ASP A 148 7.08 12.66 10.27
N VAL A 149 7.00 11.34 10.06
CA VAL A 149 6.48 10.36 11.03
C VAL A 149 7.53 9.34 11.51
N ALA A 150 8.78 9.47 11.08
CA ALA A 150 9.89 8.60 11.49
C ALA A 150 11.17 9.41 11.72
N THR A 151 12.06 8.92 12.59
CA THR A 151 13.31 9.63 12.94
C THR A 151 14.49 9.22 12.09
N GLN A 152 14.51 7.99 11.54
CA GLN A 152 15.62 7.42 10.79
C GLN A 152 15.06 6.85 9.47
N VAL A 153 15.01 7.66 8.43
CA VAL A 153 14.43 7.29 7.14
C VAL A 153 15.48 7.30 6.05
N SER A 154 15.58 6.20 5.35
CA SER A 154 16.35 6.07 4.10
C SER A 154 15.47 5.46 3.01
N GLY A 155 15.84 5.65 1.76
CA GLY A 155 15.08 5.04 0.67
C GLY A 155 15.47 5.56 -0.69
N ARG A 156 14.90 4.93 -1.71
CA ARG A 156 15.09 5.35 -3.11
C ARG A 156 13.96 4.84 -4.00
N ALA A 157 13.80 5.49 -5.14
CA ALA A 157 12.98 4.96 -6.21
C ALA A 157 13.66 3.75 -6.87
N LEU A 158 12.85 2.78 -7.32
CA LEU A 158 13.24 1.70 -8.22
C LEU A 158 12.61 1.93 -9.59
N ASP A 159 13.25 1.50 -10.65
CA ASP A 159 12.72 1.63 -12.01
C ASP A 159 11.65 0.57 -12.28
N CYS A 160 10.48 0.78 -11.67
CA CYS A 160 9.32 -0.09 -11.76
C CYS A 160 8.03 0.66 -11.42
N GLY A 161 6.90 -0.02 -11.48
CA GLY A 161 5.59 0.44 -11.01
C GLY A 161 5.34 0.09 -9.55
N HIS A 162 4.09 -0.30 -9.28
CA HIS A 162 3.59 -0.55 -7.92
C HIS A 162 4.06 -1.88 -7.33
N TYR A 163 4.20 -2.91 -8.15
CA TYR A 163 4.45 -4.28 -7.69
C TYR A 163 5.93 -4.59 -7.64
N ILE A 164 6.67 -3.91 -6.75
CA ILE A 164 8.14 -3.96 -6.66
C ILE A 164 8.66 -5.39 -6.57
N ALA A 165 8.00 -6.25 -5.79
CA ALA A 165 8.43 -7.63 -5.61
C ALA A 165 8.33 -8.48 -6.88
N GLU A 166 7.37 -8.15 -7.75
CA GLU A 166 7.14 -8.84 -9.02
C GLU A 166 7.96 -8.21 -10.16
N GLU A 167 8.07 -6.88 -10.16
CA GLU A 167 8.73 -6.13 -11.22
C GLU A 167 10.26 -6.06 -11.07
N GLN A 168 10.77 -5.99 -9.81
CA GLN A 168 12.19 -5.82 -9.49
C GLN A 168 12.64 -6.72 -8.31
N PRO A 169 12.41 -8.05 -8.36
CA PRO A 169 12.73 -8.94 -7.24
C PRO A 169 14.23 -8.93 -6.87
N GLY A 170 15.12 -8.83 -7.86
CA GLY A 170 16.56 -8.76 -7.63
C GLY A 170 16.96 -7.52 -6.84
N ALA A 171 16.52 -6.34 -7.26
CA ALA A 171 16.79 -5.09 -6.57
C ALA A 171 16.18 -5.07 -5.15
N LEU A 172 14.99 -5.65 -4.98
CA LEU A 172 14.36 -5.76 -3.65
C LEU A 172 15.18 -6.68 -2.73
N LEU A 173 15.67 -7.81 -3.21
CA LEU A 173 16.50 -8.72 -2.42
C LEU A 173 17.81 -8.06 -1.98
N GLU A 174 18.46 -7.28 -2.83
CA GLU A 174 19.65 -6.49 -2.46
C GLU A 174 19.35 -5.52 -1.33
N GLU A 175 18.20 -4.86 -1.34
CA GLU A 175 17.78 -3.94 -0.28
C GLU A 175 17.45 -4.64 1.05
N ILE A 176 16.90 -5.85 1.00
CA ILE A 176 16.59 -6.65 2.21
C ILE A 176 17.87 -7.13 2.91
N HIS A 177 18.93 -7.39 2.14
CA HIS A 177 20.19 -7.89 2.68
C HIS A 177 21.12 -6.81 3.23
N GLN A 178 20.77 -5.53 3.11
CA GLN A 178 21.49 -4.38 3.70
C GLN A 178 21.00 -4.10 5.14
#